data_660b8c6f9f9f3504fcc066b27c39c534
#
_entry.id   660b8c6f9f9f3504fcc066b27c39c534
#
_cell.length_a   1.000
_cell.length_b   1.000
_cell.length_c   1.000
_cell.angle_alpha   90.00
_cell.angle_beta   90.00
_cell.angle_gamma   90.00
#
_symmetry.space_group_name_H-M   'P 1'
#
loop_
_entity.id
_entity.type
_entity.pdbx_description
1 polymer ?
#
loop_
_entity_poly.entity_id
_entity_poly.type
_entity_poly.pdbx_seq_one_letter_code
_entity_poly.pdbx_strand_id
1 'polypeptide(L)'
;MKPADFIHPEDAAALQQMESIPGFAALIKKVLAIGLENLQYGINMASTIRLSERQLPDIYRHLPPVCQQLGIPEPELYLQMDPNPNAWTYGDTRIYITLTSGLVEMMTDEELDSVIAHECGHILCRHVLYHTVAQWISSGLASLGILGSLATPIQYALLYWSRKSELSADRAASIVTSPEVVASVQARLSGGPASITSQIDLREWARQADEYDRIQNSGLWNKALQLSVIAAQDHPFAAVRVREILKWGDSEQYRNLKRIGLLGAPTGKRCPHCGSPVDDDWRFCRNCGGKL
;
A
#
# COMPACT_ATOMS: atom_id res chain seq x y z
N MET A 1 -8.28 -10.09 9.39
CA MET A 1 -6.84 -9.95 9.72
C MET A 1 -6.64 -8.71 10.58
N LYS A 2 -5.62 -8.67 11.44
CA LYS A 2 -5.31 -7.49 12.27
C LYS A 2 -3.91 -6.98 11.90
N PRO A 3 -3.66 -5.66 11.92
CA PRO A 3 -2.34 -5.10 11.66
C PRO A 3 -1.23 -5.72 12.51
N ALA A 4 -1.50 -5.98 13.80
CA ALA A 4 -0.55 -6.61 14.71
C ALA A 4 -0.01 -7.97 14.24
N ASP A 5 -0.71 -8.64 13.32
CA ASP A 5 -0.30 -9.95 12.81
C ASP A 5 0.87 -9.84 11.82
N PHE A 6 1.06 -8.68 11.16
CA PHE A 6 2.04 -8.51 10.08
C PHE A 6 2.78 -7.17 10.04
N ILE A 7 2.38 -6.16 10.84
CA ILE A 7 3.01 -4.82 10.80
C ILE A 7 4.53 -4.92 10.92
N HIS A 8 5.24 -4.14 10.12
CA HIS A 8 6.70 -4.11 10.16
C HIS A 8 7.18 -3.38 11.42
N PRO A 9 8.18 -3.91 12.16
CA PRO A 9 8.66 -3.27 13.39
C PRO A 9 9.14 -1.83 13.22
N GLU A 10 9.76 -1.52 12.07
CA GLU A 10 10.24 -0.17 11.78
C GLU A 10 9.08 0.81 11.53
N ASP A 11 7.97 0.36 10.94
CA ASP A 11 6.76 1.17 10.78
C ASP A 11 6.16 1.50 12.14
N ALA A 12 5.92 0.47 12.97
CA ALA A 12 5.37 0.68 14.31
C ALA A 12 6.24 1.62 15.17
N ALA A 13 7.56 1.47 15.13
CA ALA A 13 8.50 2.32 15.85
C ALA A 13 8.50 3.76 15.32
N ALA A 14 8.50 3.95 14.00
CA ALA A 14 8.48 5.28 13.39
C ALA A 14 7.17 6.02 13.67
N LEU A 15 6.03 5.31 13.62
CA LEU A 15 4.72 5.86 13.99
C LEU A 15 4.70 6.35 15.44
N GLN A 16 5.15 5.52 16.36
CA GLN A 16 5.22 5.88 17.78
C GLN A 16 6.11 7.11 18.03
N GLN A 17 7.28 7.16 17.38
CA GLN A 17 8.19 8.30 17.47
C GLN A 17 7.54 9.57 16.92
N MET A 18 6.88 9.50 15.77
CA MET A 18 6.21 10.63 15.14
C MET A 18 5.07 11.18 16.01
N GLU A 19 4.22 10.30 16.54
CA GLU A 19 3.10 10.69 17.40
C GLU A 19 3.55 11.29 18.75
N SER A 20 4.76 10.97 19.21
CA SER A 20 5.36 11.51 20.43
C SER A 20 5.88 12.95 20.26
N ILE A 21 5.96 13.49 19.03
CA ILE A 21 6.45 14.84 18.78
C ILE A 21 5.47 15.86 19.40
N PRO A 22 5.96 16.78 20.28
CA PRO A 22 5.11 17.81 20.84
C PRO A 22 4.42 18.64 19.75
N GLY A 23 3.08 18.75 19.85
CA GLY A 23 2.27 19.50 18.87
C GLY A 23 1.82 18.70 17.66
N PHE A 24 2.24 17.44 17.48
CA PHE A 24 1.84 16.59 16.35
C PHE A 24 0.30 16.49 16.25
N ALA A 25 -0.39 16.03 17.28
CA ALA A 25 -1.84 15.87 17.25
C ALA A 25 -2.58 17.20 17.00
N ALA A 26 -2.06 18.33 17.53
CA ALA A 26 -2.62 19.65 17.28
C ALA A 26 -2.46 20.07 15.81
N LEU A 27 -1.31 19.78 15.20
CA LEU A 27 -1.06 20.03 13.78
C LEU A 27 -2.00 19.21 12.90
N ILE A 28 -2.13 17.91 13.14
CA ILE A 28 -3.05 17.04 12.39
C ILE A 28 -4.49 17.56 12.45
N LYS A 29 -4.98 17.90 13.65
CA LYS A 29 -6.33 18.49 13.80
C LYS A 29 -6.47 19.80 13.01
N LYS A 30 -5.44 20.66 13.00
CA LYS A 30 -5.45 21.92 12.27
C LYS A 30 -5.49 21.70 10.75
N VAL A 31 -4.72 20.73 10.25
CA VAL A 31 -4.72 20.36 8.83
C VAL A 31 -6.08 19.81 8.40
N LEU A 32 -6.65 18.89 9.17
CA LEU A 32 -7.97 18.31 8.90
C LEU A 32 -9.08 19.36 8.92
N ALA A 33 -8.99 20.35 9.80
CA ALA A 33 -9.97 21.44 9.91
C ALA A 33 -10.03 22.34 8.66
N ILE A 34 -9.03 22.30 7.76
CA ILE A 34 -9.04 23.04 6.49
C ILE A 34 -10.10 22.45 5.52
N GLY A 35 -10.50 21.18 5.70
CA GLY A 35 -11.58 20.57 4.94
C GLY A 35 -11.23 20.22 3.49
N LEU A 36 -9.95 19.98 3.18
CA LEU A 36 -9.49 19.68 1.81
C LEU A 36 -9.99 18.32 1.29
N GLU A 37 -10.43 17.41 2.16
CA GLU A 37 -10.89 16.07 1.77
C GLU A 37 -12.03 16.14 0.76
N ASN A 38 -13.07 16.96 1.03
CA ASN A 38 -14.21 17.09 0.12
C ASN A 38 -13.82 17.70 -1.23
N LEU A 39 -12.90 18.67 -1.22
CA LEU A 39 -12.38 19.26 -2.44
C LEU A 39 -11.62 18.24 -3.29
N GLN A 40 -10.71 17.52 -2.67
CA GLN A 40 -9.90 16.50 -3.35
C GLN A 40 -10.77 15.34 -3.86
N TYR A 41 -11.72 14.88 -3.05
CA TYR A 41 -12.68 13.88 -3.47
C TYR A 41 -13.53 14.35 -4.66
N GLY A 42 -14.02 15.61 -4.64
CA GLY A 42 -14.76 16.20 -5.74
C GLY A 42 -13.95 16.31 -7.03
N ILE A 43 -12.68 16.72 -6.94
CA ILE A 43 -11.76 16.76 -8.08
C ILE A 43 -11.53 15.35 -8.63
N ASN A 44 -11.29 14.37 -7.77
CA ASN A 44 -11.11 12.98 -8.18
C ASN A 44 -12.33 12.46 -8.92
N MET A 45 -13.54 12.62 -8.36
CA MET A 45 -14.79 12.22 -9.01
C MET A 45 -15.02 12.89 -10.36
N ALA A 46 -14.62 14.14 -10.52
CA ALA A 46 -14.85 14.90 -11.74
C ALA A 46 -13.84 14.58 -12.86
N SER A 47 -12.64 14.10 -12.50
CA SER A 47 -11.53 13.95 -13.46
C SER A 47 -11.05 12.51 -13.67
N THR A 48 -11.60 11.54 -12.92
CA THR A 48 -11.23 10.12 -13.05
C THR A 48 -12.46 9.24 -13.30
N ILE A 49 -12.24 7.98 -13.64
CA ILE A 49 -13.32 7.02 -13.92
C ILE A 49 -13.51 6.12 -12.69
N ARG A 50 -14.68 6.20 -12.06
CA ARG A 50 -15.01 5.27 -10.96
C ARG A 50 -15.29 3.88 -11.51
N LEU A 51 -14.64 2.86 -10.95
CA LEU A 51 -14.82 1.48 -11.34
C LEU A 51 -15.97 0.82 -10.58
N SER A 52 -16.62 -0.15 -11.22
CA SER A 52 -17.70 -0.93 -10.64
C SER A 52 -17.93 -2.20 -11.46
N GLU A 53 -18.83 -3.07 -11.02
CA GLU A 53 -19.28 -4.25 -11.78
C GLU A 53 -19.81 -3.91 -13.18
N ARG A 54 -20.24 -2.65 -13.42
CA ARG A 54 -20.76 -2.18 -14.70
C ARG A 54 -19.81 -1.29 -15.46
N GLN A 55 -18.70 -0.87 -14.83
CA GLN A 55 -17.73 0.06 -15.41
C GLN A 55 -16.33 -0.44 -15.18
N LEU A 56 -15.68 -0.87 -16.25
CA LEU A 56 -14.37 -1.53 -16.27
C LEU A 56 -14.35 -2.76 -15.33
N PRO A 57 -15.30 -3.72 -15.52
CA PRO A 57 -15.47 -4.86 -14.62
C PRO A 57 -14.22 -5.74 -14.52
N ASP A 58 -13.43 -5.82 -15.60
CA ASP A 58 -12.22 -6.63 -15.63
C ASP A 58 -11.11 -6.10 -14.70
N ILE A 59 -11.11 -4.79 -14.42
CA ILE A 59 -10.21 -4.18 -13.44
C ILE A 59 -10.87 -4.21 -12.05
N TYR A 60 -12.15 -3.88 -11.96
CA TYR A 60 -12.86 -3.83 -10.68
C TYR A 60 -12.88 -5.19 -9.95
N ARG A 61 -12.94 -6.31 -10.69
CA ARG A 61 -13.01 -7.68 -10.12
C ARG A 61 -11.87 -8.03 -9.18
N HIS A 62 -10.75 -7.31 -9.24
CA HIS A 62 -9.58 -7.52 -8.38
C HIS A 62 -9.80 -7.02 -6.94
N LEU A 63 -10.64 -5.99 -6.74
CA LEU A 63 -10.82 -5.35 -5.44
C LEU A 63 -11.61 -6.20 -4.43
N PRO A 64 -12.82 -6.76 -4.73
CA PRO A 64 -13.63 -7.45 -3.73
C PRO A 64 -12.95 -8.64 -3.06
N PRO A 65 -12.23 -9.54 -3.78
CA PRO A 65 -11.54 -10.68 -3.16
C PRO A 65 -10.42 -10.22 -2.21
N VAL A 66 -9.67 -9.18 -2.59
CA VAL A 66 -8.61 -8.59 -1.76
C VAL A 66 -9.21 -8.04 -0.46
N CYS A 67 -10.26 -7.23 -0.55
CA CYS A 67 -10.93 -6.67 0.62
C CYS A 67 -11.51 -7.76 1.54
N GLN A 68 -12.10 -8.79 0.96
CA GLN A 68 -12.61 -9.94 1.71
C GLN A 68 -11.49 -10.66 2.49
N GLN A 69 -10.34 -10.92 1.83
CA GLN A 69 -9.22 -11.61 2.45
C GLN A 69 -8.58 -10.78 3.56
N LEU A 70 -8.44 -9.47 3.37
CA LEU A 70 -7.91 -8.56 4.39
C LEU A 70 -8.91 -8.24 5.49
N GLY A 71 -10.21 -8.44 5.24
CA GLY A 71 -11.29 -8.16 6.20
C GLY A 71 -11.58 -6.68 6.37
N ILE A 72 -11.50 -5.90 5.27
CA ILE A 72 -11.83 -4.47 5.24
C ILE A 72 -13.07 -4.21 4.37
N PRO A 73 -13.80 -3.12 4.61
CA PRO A 73 -14.82 -2.65 3.68
C PRO A 73 -14.19 -2.27 2.34
N GLU A 74 -14.92 -2.47 1.25
CA GLU A 74 -14.45 -2.07 -0.07
C GLU A 74 -14.37 -0.54 -0.17
N PRO A 75 -13.18 0.05 -0.45
CA PRO A 75 -13.05 1.45 -0.79
C PRO A 75 -13.59 1.71 -2.20
N GLU A 76 -13.84 2.96 -2.54
CA GLU A 76 -14.08 3.33 -3.93
C GLU A 76 -12.79 3.13 -4.75
N LEU A 77 -12.93 2.60 -5.98
CA LEU A 77 -11.79 2.38 -6.88
C LEU A 77 -11.95 3.26 -8.12
N TYR A 78 -10.88 3.94 -8.50
CA TYR A 78 -10.84 4.86 -9.64
C TYR A 78 -9.69 4.53 -10.59
N LEU A 79 -9.89 4.87 -11.87
CA LEU A 79 -8.87 4.85 -12.91
C LEU A 79 -8.59 6.28 -13.38
N GLN A 80 -7.32 6.66 -13.36
CA GLN A 80 -6.84 7.92 -13.91
C GLN A 80 -6.00 7.66 -15.16
N MET A 81 -6.19 8.49 -16.20
CA MET A 81 -5.31 8.47 -17.37
C MET A 81 -3.97 9.11 -16.99
N ASP A 82 -2.96 8.27 -16.85
CA ASP A 82 -1.56 8.65 -16.67
C ASP A 82 -0.69 7.51 -17.21
N PRO A 83 0.27 7.77 -18.12
CA PRO A 83 1.18 6.75 -18.63
C PRO A 83 2.21 6.29 -17.59
N ASN A 84 2.44 7.08 -16.53
CA ASN A 84 3.35 6.69 -15.46
C ASN A 84 2.66 5.68 -14.54
N PRO A 85 3.23 4.47 -14.36
CA PRO A 85 2.65 3.45 -13.49
C PRO A 85 2.63 3.92 -12.04
N ASN A 86 1.43 4.06 -11.46
CA ASN A 86 1.26 4.45 -10.06
C ASN A 86 -0.10 3.99 -9.51
N ALA A 87 -0.19 3.87 -8.20
CA ALA A 87 -1.42 3.72 -7.44
C ALA A 87 -1.30 4.49 -6.13
N TRP A 88 -2.40 4.93 -5.57
CA TRP A 88 -2.43 5.58 -4.26
C TRP A 88 -3.79 5.48 -3.60
N THR A 89 -3.76 5.49 -2.28
CA THR A 89 -4.94 5.57 -1.41
C THR A 89 -5.01 6.95 -0.77
N TYR A 90 -6.20 7.52 -0.74
CA TYR A 90 -6.44 8.86 -0.23
C TYR A 90 -7.74 8.93 0.59
N GLY A 91 -7.79 9.89 1.54
CA GLY A 91 -8.98 10.20 2.32
C GLY A 91 -8.80 10.00 3.83
N ASP A 92 -9.84 10.29 4.57
CA ASP A 92 -9.98 10.06 6.02
C ASP A 92 -11.33 9.43 6.31
N THR A 93 -12.42 10.17 6.01
CA THR A 93 -13.80 9.69 6.17
C THR A 93 -14.32 8.99 4.92
N ARG A 94 -13.79 9.34 3.76
CA ARG A 94 -14.08 8.72 2.45
C ARG A 94 -12.77 8.26 1.81
N ILE A 95 -12.50 6.98 1.97
CA ILE A 95 -11.27 6.38 1.46
C ILE A 95 -11.52 5.86 0.04
N TYR A 96 -10.61 6.18 -0.87
CA TYR A 96 -10.62 5.67 -2.24
C TYR A 96 -9.20 5.33 -2.71
N ILE A 97 -9.13 4.40 -3.64
CA ILE A 97 -7.90 3.99 -4.33
C ILE A 97 -7.99 4.51 -5.76
N THR A 98 -6.90 5.05 -6.28
CA THR A 98 -6.77 5.42 -7.69
C THR A 98 -5.62 4.65 -8.31
N LEU A 99 -5.89 4.03 -9.46
CA LEU A 99 -4.90 3.37 -10.31
C LEU A 99 -4.64 4.22 -11.54
N THR A 100 -3.41 4.25 -12.04
CA THR A 100 -3.12 4.86 -13.34
C THR A 100 -3.30 3.84 -14.48
N SER A 101 -3.64 4.33 -15.67
CA SER A 101 -3.75 3.48 -16.87
C SER A 101 -2.43 2.79 -17.19
N GLY A 102 -1.29 3.48 -17.03
CA GLY A 102 0.03 2.90 -17.25
C GLY A 102 0.35 1.77 -16.28
N LEU A 103 -0.13 1.83 -15.02
CA LEU A 103 0.00 0.72 -14.08
C LEU A 103 -0.80 -0.50 -14.56
N VAL A 104 -2.07 -0.31 -14.89
CA VAL A 104 -2.96 -1.38 -15.31
C VAL A 104 -2.44 -2.08 -16.59
N GLU A 105 -1.91 -1.31 -17.54
CA GLU A 105 -1.32 -1.89 -18.77
C GLU A 105 -0.02 -2.66 -18.52
N MET A 106 0.73 -2.29 -17.48
CA MET A 106 2.05 -2.87 -17.21
C MET A 106 1.98 -4.15 -16.36
N MET A 107 0.98 -4.27 -15.49
CA MET A 107 0.86 -5.37 -14.52
C MET A 107 0.12 -6.57 -15.08
N THR A 108 0.52 -7.77 -14.66
CA THR A 108 -0.32 -8.97 -14.79
C THR A 108 -1.49 -8.92 -13.80
N ASP A 109 -2.49 -9.78 -13.98
CA ASP A 109 -3.64 -9.87 -13.06
C ASP A 109 -3.16 -10.08 -11.59
N GLU A 110 -2.20 -10.97 -11.37
CA GLU A 110 -1.67 -11.26 -10.03
C GLU A 110 -0.85 -10.11 -9.45
N GLU A 111 -0.09 -9.40 -10.30
CA GLU A 111 0.63 -8.18 -9.91
C GLU A 111 -0.35 -7.04 -9.59
N LEU A 112 -1.47 -6.94 -10.31
CA LEU A 112 -2.53 -5.97 -10.04
C LEU A 112 -3.25 -6.28 -8.72
N ASP A 113 -3.54 -7.56 -8.43
CA ASP A 113 -4.03 -8.00 -7.12
C ASP A 113 -3.07 -7.58 -6.00
N SER A 114 -1.76 -7.71 -6.22
CA SER A 114 -0.72 -7.32 -5.26
C SER A 114 -0.71 -5.81 -5.02
N VAL A 115 -0.83 -4.98 -6.07
CA VAL A 115 -0.90 -3.52 -5.93
C VAL A 115 -2.16 -3.11 -5.16
N ILE A 116 -3.33 -3.64 -5.53
CA ILE A 116 -4.58 -3.35 -4.83
C ILE A 116 -4.50 -3.80 -3.37
N ALA A 117 -3.88 -4.95 -3.10
CA ALA A 117 -3.68 -5.46 -1.75
C ALA A 117 -2.71 -4.58 -0.93
N HIS A 118 -1.70 -3.99 -1.57
CA HIS A 118 -0.79 -3.02 -0.96
C HIS A 118 -1.57 -1.76 -0.52
N GLU A 119 -2.38 -1.19 -1.40
CA GLU A 119 -3.22 -0.04 -1.09
C GLU A 119 -4.26 -0.35 0.01
N CYS A 120 -4.87 -1.52 -0.04
CA CYS A 120 -5.74 -2.02 1.02
C CYS A 120 -4.97 -2.26 2.34
N GLY A 121 -3.69 -2.59 2.28
CA GLY A 121 -2.79 -2.68 3.42
C GLY A 121 -2.65 -1.34 4.15
N HIS A 122 -2.51 -0.25 3.41
CA HIS A 122 -2.51 1.10 3.99
C HIS A 122 -3.83 1.41 4.71
N ILE A 123 -4.98 1.00 4.16
CA ILE A 123 -6.29 1.17 4.80
C ILE A 123 -6.35 0.36 6.11
N LEU A 124 -5.98 -0.91 6.05
CA LEU A 124 -6.00 -1.82 7.19
C LEU A 124 -5.11 -1.34 8.33
N CYS A 125 -3.92 -0.84 8.02
CA CYS A 125 -2.95 -0.30 8.98
C CYS A 125 -3.24 1.15 9.42
N ARG A 126 -4.30 1.79 8.89
CA ARG A 126 -4.68 3.18 9.18
C ARG A 126 -3.61 4.20 8.78
N HIS A 127 -2.86 3.93 7.74
CA HIS A 127 -1.84 4.83 7.23
C HIS A 127 -2.42 6.02 6.46
N VAL A 128 -3.61 5.85 5.87
CA VAL A 128 -4.21 6.76 4.88
C VAL A 128 -4.32 8.19 5.39
N LEU A 129 -4.76 8.39 6.64
CA LEU A 129 -4.86 9.71 7.25
C LEU A 129 -3.53 10.47 7.23
N TYR A 130 -2.46 9.83 7.69
CA TYR A 130 -1.14 10.48 7.80
C TYR A 130 -0.46 10.67 6.45
N HIS A 131 -0.68 9.73 5.49
CA HIS A 131 -0.26 9.91 4.10
C HIS A 131 -0.96 11.11 3.46
N THR A 132 -2.29 11.22 3.63
CA THR A 132 -3.08 12.35 3.15
C THR A 132 -2.56 13.67 3.72
N VAL A 133 -2.29 13.73 5.03
CA VAL A 133 -1.72 14.91 5.69
C VAL A 133 -0.31 15.21 5.19
N ALA A 134 0.55 14.21 5.04
CA ALA A 134 1.90 14.38 4.50
C ALA A 134 1.86 15.00 3.09
N GLN A 135 0.97 14.51 2.24
CA GLN A 135 0.79 15.03 0.88
C GLN A 135 0.30 16.49 0.88
N TRP A 136 -0.66 16.85 1.72
CA TRP A 136 -1.12 18.25 1.84
C TRP A 136 -0.03 19.18 2.33
N ILE A 137 0.77 18.76 3.31
CA ILE A 137 1.90 19.56 3.79
C ILE A 137 2.94 19.74 2.67
N SER A 138 3.25 18.66 1.93
CA SER A 138 4.24 18.67 0.84
C SER A 138 3.77 19.46 -0.39
N SER A 139 2.47 19.52 -0.67
CA SER A 139 1.90 20.26 -1.82
C SER A 139 1.86 21.79 -1.64
N GLY A 140 2.42 22.32 -0.56
CA GLY A 140 2.59 23.76 -0.36
C GLY A 140 1.74 24.38 0.75
N LEU A 141 0.92 23.61 1.48
CA LEU A 141 0.20 24.13 2.65
C LEU A 141 1.16 24.72 3.71
N ALA A 142 2.37 24.15 3.80
CA ALA A 142 3.43 24.66 4.67
C ALA A 142 3.85 26.09 4.30
N SER A 143 3.85 26.44 3.01
CA SER A 143 4.24 27.75 2.51
C SER A 143 3.19 28.85 2.78
N LEU A 144 1.95 28.47 3.09
CA LEU A 144 0.88 29.44 3.43
C LEU A 144 1.00 29.98 4.86
N GLY A 145 2.04 29.60 5.62
CA GLY A 145 2.26 30.08 6.99
C GLY A 145 1.23 29.57 8.02
N ILE A 146 0.24 28.80 7.58
CA ILE A 146 -0.88 28.29 8.41
C ILE A 146 -0.38 27.34 9.49
N LEU A 147 0.69 26.61 9.22
CA LEU A 147 1.17 25.52 10.04
C LEU A 147 2.23 25.92 11.08
N GLY A 148 2.84 27.12 10.92
CA GLY A 148 3.83 27.64 11.85
C GLY A 148 5.19 26.91 11.82
N SER A 149 6.05 27.23 12.80
CA SER A 149 7.43 26.68 12.88
C SER A 149 7.53 25.19 13.17
N LEU A 150 6.45 24.56 13.64
CA LEU A 150 6.41 23.11 13.92
C LEU A 150 6.17 22.26 12.67
N ALA A 151 5.78 22.87 11.55
CA ALA A 151 5.49 22.14 10.32
C ALA A 151 6.69 21.34 9.79
N THR A 152 7.87 21.94 9.79
CA THR A 152 9.06 21.33 9.20
C THR A 152 9.52 20.05 9.93
N PRO A 153 9.70 20.01 11.26
CA PRO A 153 10.06 18.77 11.96
C PRO A 153 9.02 17.67 11.77
N ILE A 154 7.73 18.01 11.84
CA ILE A 154 6.63 17.05 11.67
C ILE A 154 6.57 16.56 10.24
N GLN A 155 6.80 17.41 9.25
CA GLN A 155 6.88 17.02 7.83
C GLN A 155 7.97 15.96 7.62
N TYR A 156 9.18 16.19 8.14
CA TYR A 156 10.25 15.20 8.02
C TYR A 156 9.91 13.89 8.73
N ALA A 157 9.28 13.95 9.90
CA ALA A 157 8.84 12.77 10.62
C ALA A 157 7.75 11.98 9.83
N LEU A 158 6.77 12.68 9.24
CA LEU A 158 5.76 12.10 8.37
C LEU A 158 6.37 11.42 7.15
N LEU A 159 7.30 12.08 6.45
CA LEU A 159 8.00 11.51 5.31
C LEU A 159 8.89 10.32 5.69
N TYR A 160 9.54 10.37 6.86
CA TYR A 160 10.31 9.24 7.36
C TYR A 160 9.41 8.05 7.66
N TRP A 161 8.33 8.27 8.41
CA TRP A 161 7.35 7.23 8.73
C TRP A 161 6.66 6.69 7.48
N SER A 162 6.25 7.52 6.53
CA SER A 162 5.60 7.12 5.28
C SER A 162 6.43 6.05 4.54
N ARG A 163 7.76 6.23 4.48
CA ARG A 163 8.64 5.21 3.88
C ARG A 163 8.66 3.89 4.66
N LYS A 164 8.47 3.92 5.99
CA LYS A 164 8.45 2.70 6.80
C LYS A 164 7.10 1.99 6.72
N SER A 165 6.02 2.74 6.55
CA SER A 165 4.67 2.20 6.38
C SER A 165 4.52 1.35 5.11
N GLU A 166 5.31 1.64 4.05
CA GLU A 166 5.36 0.84 2.82
C GLU A 166 5.74 -0.64 3.09
N LEU A 167 6.63 -0.87 4.07
CA LEU A 167 7.04 -2.22 4.44
C LEU A 167 5.88 -3.04 5.03
N SER A 168 4.98 -2.40 5.76
CA SER A 168 3.78 -3.05 6.28
C SER A 168 2.76 -3.31 5.18
N ALA A 169 2.57 -2.37 4.26
CA ALA A 169 1.67 -2.53 3.12
C ALA A 169 2.16 -3.65 2.17
N ASP A 170 3.48 -3.77 1.94
CA ASP A 170 4.08 -4.89 1.20
C ASP A 170 3.80 -6.23 1.89
N ARG A 171 3.89 -6.30 3.22
CA ARG A 171 3.54 -7.52 3.96
C ARG A 171 2.06 -7.87 3.81
N ALA A 172 1.16 -6.89 3.86
CA ALA A 172 -0.26 -7.12 3.61
C ALA A 172 -0.50 -7.66 2.19
N ALA A 173 0.13 -7.07 1.18
CA ALA A 173 0.07 -7.53 -0.20
C ALA A 173 0.56 -8.98 -0.35
N SER A 174 1.68 -9.33 0.29
CA SER A 174 2.26 -10.67 0.22
C SER A 174 1.39 -11.75 0.85
N ILE A 175 0.52 -11.39 1.79
CA ILE A 175 -0.45 -12.32 2.39
C ILE A 175 -1.56 -12.64 1.37
N VAL A 176 -1.98 -11.66 0.59
CA VAL A 176 -2.98 -11.86 -0.47
C VAL A 176 -2.38 -12.63 -1.64
N THR A 177 -1.22 -12.22 -2.10
CA THR A 177 -0.48 -12.87 -3.20
C THR A 177 0.73 -13.68 -2.67
N SER A 178 1.95 -13.23 -2.92
CA SER A 178 3.18 -13.80 -2.36
C SER A 178 4.30 -12.77 -2.26
N PRO A 179 5.37 -13.01 -1.48
CA PRO A 179 6.55 -12.14 -1.43
C PRO A 179 7.21 -11.95 -2.80
N GLU A 180 7.21 -12.99 -3.62
CA GLU A 180 7.78 -13.00 -4.96
C GLU A 180 6.99 -12.09 -5.90
N VAL A 181 5.65 -12.10 -5.82
CA VAL A 181 4.78 -11.21 -6.61
C VAL A 181 4.97 -9.75 -6.18
N VAL A 182 5.04 -9.46 -4.88
CA VAL A 182 5.34 -8.10 -4.39
C VAL A 182 6.70 -7.63 -4.91
N ALA A 183 7.73 -8.49 -4.87
CA ALA A 183 9.06 -8.17 -5.41
C ALA A 183 9.03 -7.97 -6.93
N SER A 184 8.21 -8.74 -7.67
CA SER A 184 7.99 -8.55 -9.11
C SER A 184 7.35 -7.20 -9.41
N VAL A 185 6.33 -6.78 -8.64
CA VAL A 185 5.74 -5.44 -8.75
C VAL A 185 6.80 -4.35 -8.59
N GLN A 186 7.71 -4.46 -7.61
CA GLN A 186 8.81 -3.52 -7.44
C GLN A 186 9.74 -3.51 -8.67
N ALA A 187 10.00 -4.68 -9.26
CA ALA A 187 10.80 -4.79 -10.47
C ALA A 187 10.13 -4.09 -11.67
N ARG A 188 8.79 -4.25 -11.82
CA ARG A 188 8.01 -3.53 -12.85
C ARG A 188 8.10 -2.02 -12.68
N LEU A 189 7.86 -1.54 -11.47
CA LEU A 189 7.89 -0.10 -11.17
C LEU A 189 9.29 0.52 -11.35
N SER A 190 10.35 -0.27 -11.18
CA SER A 190 11.74 0.20 -11.31
C SER A 190 12.32 0.04 -12.71
N GLY A 191 11.95 -1.03 -13.42
CA GLY A 191 12.61 -1.43 -14.68
C GLY A 191 11.67 -1.51 -15.88
N GLY A 192 10.35 -1.33 -15.70
CA GLY A 192 9.38 -1.37 -16.80
C GLY A 192 8.70 -2.73 -17.01
N PRO A 193 8.13 -2.96 -18.19
CA PRO A 193 7.23 -4.08 -18.44
C PRO A 193 7.92 -5.45 -18.38
N ALA A 194 7.10 -6.51 -18.32
CA ALA A 194 7.53 -7.90 -18.22
C ALA A 194 8.54 -8.31 -19.30
N SER A 195 8.43 -7.75 -20.50
CA SER A 195 9.37 -8.01 -21.61
C SER A 195 10.83 -7.66 -21.28
N ILE A 196 11.04 -6.76 -20.31
CA ILE A 196 12.34 -6.33 -19.81
C ILE A 196 12.66 -7.01 -18.48
N THR A 197 11.74 -6.94 -17.54
CA THR A 197 12.00 -7.26 -16.13
C THR A 197 11.83 -8.74 -15.76
N SER A 198 11.28 -9.57 -16.66
CA SER A 198 11.16 -11.02 -16.44
C SER A 198 12.49 -11.77 -16.27
N GLN A 199 13.61 -11.13 -16.63
CA GLN A 199 14.96 -11.70 -16.51
C GLN A 199 15.68 -11.28 -15.21
N ILE A 200 15.04 -10.47 -14.35
CA ILE A 200 15.64 -10.00 -13.10
C ILE A 200 15.68 -11.15 -12.08
N ASP A 201 16.86 -11.44 -11.55
CA ASP A 201 17.00 -12.21 -10.33
C ASP A 201 16.70 -11.29 -9.13
N LEU A 202 15.52 -11.47 -8.54
CA LEU A 202 15.05 -10.65 -7.42
C LEU A 202 15.94 -10.77 -6.17
N ARG A 203 16.58 -11.92 -5.95
CA ARG A 203 17.49 -12.12 -4.82
C ARG A 203 18.84 -11.43 -5.05
N GLU A 204 19.32 -11.44 -6.30
CA GLU A 204 20.51 -10.67 -6.67
C GLU A 204 20.24 -9.17 -6.55
N TRP A 205 19.08 -8.71 -7.04
CA TRP A 205 18.70 -7.30 -6.91
C TRP A 205 18.55 -6.87 -5.45
N ALA A 206 18.04 -7.71 -4.58
CA ALA A 206 17.94 -7.43 -3.15
C ALA A 206 19.31 -7.14 -2.49
N ARG A 207 20.41 -7.70 -3.01
CA ARG A 207 21.78 -7.43 -2.50
C ARG A 207 22.24 -6.00 -2.73
N GLN A 208 21.69 -5.29 -3.71
CA GLN A 208 21.99 -3.87 -3.90
C GLN A 208 21.57 -3.04 -2.68
N ALA A 209 20.54 -3.48 -1.93
CA ALA A 209 20.15 -2.82 -0.69
C ALA A 209 21.22 -2.93 0.40
N ASP A 210 21.98 -4.05 0.46
CA ASP A 210 23.04 -4.23 1.43
C ASP A 210 24.27 -3.35 1.08
N GLU A 211 24.52 -3.13 -0.21
CA GLU A 211 25.56 -2.19 -0.67
C GLU A 211 25.15 -0.74 -0.36
N TYR A 212 23.89 -0.41 -0.61
CA TYR A 212 23.32 0.89 -0.26
C TYR A 212 23.48 1.17 1.24
N ASP A 213 23.13 0.23 2.12
CA ASP A 213 23.28 0.38 3.56
C ASP A 213 24.74 0.59 3.98
N ARG A 214 25.70 -0.08 3.32
CA ARG A 214 27.14 0.14 3.55
C ARG A 214 27.59 1.55 3.18
N ILE A 215 27.14 2.06 2.02
CA ILE A 215 27.42 3.44 1.58
C ILE A 215 26.82 4.42 2.57
N GLN A 216 25.58 4.20 2.99
CA GLN A 216 24.88 5.05 3.94
C GLN A 216 25.60 5.16 5.27
N ASN A 217 26.18 4.07 5.75
CA ASN A 217 26.88 4.03 7.03
C ASN A 217 28.35 4.47 6.97
N SER A 218 28.88 4.81 5.79
CA SER A 218 30.30 5.13 5.60
C SER A 218 30.71 6.56 6.03
N GLY A 219 29.80 7.41 6.52
CA GLY A 219 30.15 8.74 7.06
C GLY A 219 28.96 9.67 7.33
N LEU A 220 29.18 10.65 8.22
CA LEU A 220 28.18 11.64 8.61
C LEU A 220 27.70 12.51 7.43
N TRP A 221 28.61 12.83 6.50
CA TRP A 221 28.29 13.62 5.30
C TRP A 221 27.34 12.85 4.35
N ASN A 222 27.58 11.57 4.15
CA ASN A 222 26.71 10.73 3.35
C ASN A 222 25.32 10.59 3.98
N LYS A 223 25.22 10.50 5.30
CA LYS A 223 23.94 10.54 6.02
C LYS A 223 23.17 11.84 5.82
N ALA A 224 23.86 12.98 5.86
CA ALA A 224 23.25 14.29 5.69
C ALA A 224 22.75 14.52 4.25
N LEU A 225 23.57 14.17 3.26
CA LEU A 225 23.17 14.25 1.84
C LEU A 225 21.99 13.33 1.53
N GLN A 226 21.99 12.13 2.06
CA GLN A 226 20.89 11.20 1.86
C GLN A 226 19.61 11.67 2.52
N LEU A 227 19.65 12.24 3.71
CA LEU A 227 18.47 12.84 4.33
C LEU A 227 17.82 13.89 3.42
N SER A 228 18.62 14.68 2.70
CA SER A 228 18.11 15.70 1.76
C SER A 228 17.52 15.08 0.48
N VAL A 229 18.13 14.03 -0.06
CA VAL A 229 17.64 13.33 -1.27
C VAL A 229 16.42 12.47 -0.93
N ILE A 230 16.47 11.77 0.20
CA ILE A 230 15.39 10.89 0.68
C ILE A 230 14.15 11.72 1.08
N ALA A 231 14.34 12.94 1.59
CA ALA A 231 13.23 13.84 1.93
C ALA A 231 12.40 14.27 0.71
N ALA A 232 12.94 14.10 -0.50
CA ALA A 232 12.27 14.44 -1.76
C ALA A 232 11.58 13.23 -2.43
N GLN A 233 11.65 12.02 -1.85
CA GLN A 233 11.08 10.82 -2.45
C GLN A 233 9.94 10.27 -1.59
N ASP A 234 8.79 10.03 -2.22
CA ASP A 234 7.57 9.52 -1.58
C ASP A 234 7.65 8.03 -1.23
N HIS A 235 8.51 7.26 -1.93
CA HIS A 235 8.65 5.81 -1.73
C HIS A 235 10.08 5.44 -1.29
N PRO A 236 10.24 4.41 -0.44
CA PRO A 236 11.56 3.85 -0.11
C PRO A 236 12.16 3.20 -1.36
N PHE A 237 13.48 3.09 -1.38
CA PHE A 237 14.19 2.44 -2.48
C PHE A 237 13.68 1.02 -2.73
N ALA A 238 13.31 0.73 -3.97
CA ALA A 238 12.68 -0.52 -4.37
C ALA A 238 13.53 -1.76 -3.98
N ALA A 239 14.86 -1.70 -4.13
CA ALA A 239 15.76 -2.78 -3.72
C ALA A 239 15.66 -3.09 -2.21
N VAL A 240 15.45 -2.08 -1.37
CA VAL A 240 15.24 -2.25 0.09
C VAL A 240 13.91 -2.95 0.33
N ARG A 241 12.83 -2.53 -0.35
CA ARG A 241 11.51 -3.18 -0.25
C ARG A 241 11.59 -4.64 -0.69
N VAL A 242 12.25 -4.93 -1.79
CA VAL A 242 12.47 -6.31 -2.29
C VAL A 242 13.23 -7.15 -1.26
N ARG A 243 14.31 -6.63 -0.69
CA ARG A 243 15.05 -7.33 0.36
C ARG A 243 14.17 -7.66 1.57
N GLU A 244 13.44 -6.66 2.07
CA GLU A 244 12.63 -6.82 3.28
C GLU A 244 11.43 -7.75 3.06
N ILE A 245 10.79 -7.71 1.87
CA ILE A 245 9.66 -8.61 1.59
C ILE A 245 10.13 -10.06 1.38
N LEU A 246 11.28 -10.30 0.75
CA LEU A 246 11.84 -11.64 0.62
C LEU A 246 12.27 -12.22 1.96
N LYS A 247 12.90 -11.41 2.84
CA LYS A 247 13.19 -11.82 4.23
C LYS A 247 11.92 -12.16 5.01
N TRP A 248 10.85 -11.37 4.82
CA TRP A 248 9.56 -11.63 5.42
C TRP A 248 8.99 -12.98 4.94
N GLY A 249 9.04 -13.27 3.65
CA GLY A 249 8.61 -14.54 3.05
C GLY A 249 9.33 -15.75 3.64
N ASP A 250 10.62 -15.61 3.97
CA ASP A 250 11.42 -16.67 4.61
C ASP A 250 11.11 -16.81 6.12
N SER A 251 10.30 -15.92 6.73
CA SER A 251 10.01 -15.92 8.16
C SER A 251 8.97 -16.99 8.57
N GLU A 252 9.06 -17.43 9.81
CA GLU A 252 8.06 -18.33 10.41
C GLU A 252 6.70 -17.63 10.58
N GLN A 253 6.72 -16.33 10.88
CA GLN A 253 5.50 -15.53 11.03
C GLN A 253 4.68 -15.51 9.74
N TYR A 254 5.32 -15.26 8.57
CA TYR A 254 4.65 -15.31 7.27
C TYR A 254 4.07 -16.69 6.98
N ARG A 255 4.87 -17.76 7.17
CA ARG A 255 4.40 -19.14 6.95
C ARG A 255 3.19 -19.49 7.80
N ASN A 256 3.16 -19.05 9.06
CA ASN A 256 2.03 -19.26 9.95
C ASN A 256 0.78 -18.49 9.48
N LEU A 257 0.92 -17.24 9.05
CA LEU A 257 -0.19 -16.45 8.52
C LEU A 257 -0.76 -17.03 7.22
N LYS A 258 0.11 -17.46 6.30
CA LYS A 258 -0.32 -18.15 5.06
C LYS A 258 -1.08 -19.42 5.37
N ARG A 259 -0.61 -20.23 6.33
CA ARG A 259 -1.29 -21.46 6.73
C ARG A 259 -2.67 -21.19 7.32
N ILE A 260 -2.80 -20.18 8.18
CA ILE A 260 -4.10 -19.78 8.74
C ILE A 260 -5.01 -19.22 7.64
N GLY A 261 -4.51 -18.41 6.73
CA GLY A 261 -5.23 -17.91 5.57
C GLY A 261 -5.68 -19.00 4.61
N LEU A 262 -4.86 -20.03 4.39
CA LEU A 262 -5.21 -21.19 3.60
C LEU A 262 -6.26 -22.09 4.29
N LEU A 263 -6.24 -22.19 5.62
CA LEU A 263 -7.25 -22.91 6.40
C LEU A 263 -8.58 -22.15 6.46
N GLY A 264 -8.56 -20.83 6.30
CA GLY A 264 -9.75 -19.96 6.19
C GLY A 264 -10.20 -19.68 4.75
N ALA A 265 -9.38 -20.03 3.75
CA ALA A 265 -9.79 -19.96 2.35
C ALA A 265 -10.79 -21.08 2.07
N PRO A 266 -11.95 -20.79 1.46
CA PRO A 266 -12.89 -21.84 1.06
C PRO A 266 -12.14 -22.84 0.17
N THR A 267 -12.16 -24.10 0.56
CA THR A 267 -11.67 -25.25 -0.23
C THR A 267 -12.23 -25.05 -1.64
N GLY A 268 -11.43 -25.09 -2.66
CA GLY A 268 -11.72 -24.72 -4.06
C GLY A 268 -13.08 -25.10 -4.67
N LYS A 269 -14.05 -25.48 -3.83
CA LYS A 269 -15.45 -25.69 -4.19
C LYS A 269 -16.17 -24.36 -4.35
N ARG A 270 -16.91 -24.27 -5.43
CA ARG A 270 -17.78 -23.13 -5.73
C ARG A 270 -19.24 -23.55 -5.63
N CYS A 271 -20.05 -22.63 -5.15
CA CYS A 271 -21.50 -22.85 -5.12
C CYS A 271 -22.02 -23.09 -6.53
N PRO A 272 -22.77 -24.19 -6.77
CA PRO A 272 -23.32 -24.51 -8.09
C PRO A 272 -24.39 -23.51 -8.54
N HIS A 273 -24.93 -22.67 -7.63
CA HIS A 273 -26.01 -21.74 -7.94
C HIS A 273 -25.51 -20.32 -8.25
N CYS A 274 -24.42 -19.84 -7.58
CA CYS A 274 -23.96 -18.46 -7.74
C CYS A 274 -22.46 -18.32 -7.97
N GLY A 275 -21.69 -19.44 -8.01
CA GLY A 275 -20.25 -19.42 -8.25
C GLY A 275 -19.38 -18.96 -7.08
N SER A 276 -19.99 -18.48 -5.98
CA SER A 276 -19.24 -18.02 -4.80
C SER A 276 -18.47 -19.17 -4.16
N PRO A 277 -17.26 -18.90 -3.60
CA PRO A 277 -16.53 -19.90 -2.84
C PRO A 277 -17.35 -20.42 -1.67
N VAL A 278 -17.29 -21.74 -1.43
CA VAL A 278 -18.01 -22.39 -0.32
C VAL A 278 -17.09 -23.36 0.42
N ASP A 279 -17.37 -23.55 1.70
CA ASP A 279 -16.65 -24.48 2.56
C ASP A 279 -17.30 -25.87 2.49
N ASP A 280 -16.52 -26.93 2.65
CA ASP A 280 -16.98 -28.32 2.62
C ASP A 280 -18.02 -28.62 3.70
N ASP A 281 -17.97 -27.90 4.82
CA ASP A 281 -18.87 -28.07 5.96
C ASP A 281 -20.19 -27.30 5.83
N TRP A 282 -20.36 -26.49 4.76
CA TRP A 282 -21.57 -25.70 4.60
C TRP A 282 -22.69 -26.52 3.93
N ARG A 283 -23.84 -26.52 4.53
CA ARG A 283 -25.05 -27.11 3.95
C ARG A 283 -25.80 -26.18 3.00
N PHE A 284 -25.56 -24.88 3.12
CA PHE A 284 -26.17 -23.83 2.30
C PHE A 284 -25.14 -22.76 1.98
N CYS A 285 -25.17 -22.23 0.78
CA CYS A 285 -24.31 -21.13 0.38
C CYS A 285 -24.67 -19.86 1.17
N ARG A 286 -23.69 -19.26 1.86
CA ARG A 286 -23.92 -18.03 2.65
C ARG A 286 -24.19 -16.80 1.79
N ASN A 287 -23.86 -16.85 0.49
CA ASN A 287 -24.10 -15.73 -0.44
C ASN A 287 -25.49 -15.77 -1.08
N CYS A 288 -25.95 -16.93 -1.57
CA CYS A 288 -27.22 -17.04 -2.29
C CYS A 288 -28.28 -17.88 -1.58
N GLY A 289 -27.97 -18.49 -0.44
CA GLY A 289 -28.89 -19.41 0.27
C GLY A 289 -29.11 -20.76 -0.40
N GLY A 290 -28.51 -21.01 -1.58
CA GLY A 290 -28.66 -22.29 -2.30
C GLY A 290 -28.04 -23.44 -1.52
N LYS A 291 -28.69 -24.63 -1.62
CA LYS A 291 -28.19 -25.85 -0.97
C LYS A 291 -26.91 -26.31 -1.68
N LEU A 292 -25.89 -26.70 -0.90
CA LEU A 292 -24.59 -27.18 -1.37
C LEU A 292 -24.53 -28.71 -1.38
#